data_843414847d3a0a64d66717bfc08c8db6
#
_entry.id   843414847d3a0a64d66717bfc08c8db6
#
_cell.length_a   1.000
_cell.length_b   1.000
_cell.length_c   1.000
_cell.angle_alpha   90.00
_cell.angle_beta   90.00
_cell.angle_gamma   90.00
#
_symmetry.space_group_name_H-M   'P 1'
#
loop_
_entity.id
_entity.type
_entity.pdbx_description
1 polymer ?
#
loop_
_entity_poly.entity_id
_entity_poly.type
_entity_poly.pdbx_seq_one_letter_code
_entity_poly.pdbx_strand_id
1 'polypeptide(L)'
;RVAASPHCGHIIFCEPTAVHQWMREVLVQSGIPRERIAILNAEETSPADRIRIAREFNGLSSEPPAPGTCARPTNSAVAPKYDVVIANSVAYEGVDLQVRTCTIHHLDLPWTPADLEQRNGRAVRQGNTLGTVQIFYYFADGSADGYRMSLLSGKCGWLGELLTSQVRDTNNPAAQQQLSPEDILLMISRNKDKTRALLEEKKRRQAEEARARIAKEAARLLRQAAGRFRDARATTD
;
A
#
# COMPACT_ATOMS: atom_id res chain seq x y z
N ARG A 1 -4.51 16.90 14.13
CA ARG A 1 -4.52 15.89 15.20
C ARG A 1 -3.19 15.81 15.93
N VAL A 2 -2.06 15.82 15.21
CA VAL A 2 -0.71 15.83 15.84
C VAL A 2 -0.58 16.98 16.81
N ALA A 3 -0.97 18.19 16.42
CA ALA A 3 -0.92 19.38 17.28
C ALA A 3 -1.85 19.29 18.51
N ALA A 4 -2.90 18.47 18.46
CA ALA A 4 -3.84 18.30 19.58
C ALA A 4 -3.38 17.27 20.63
N SER A 5 -2.29 16.53 20.36
CA SER A 5 -1.78 15.49 21.26
C SER A 5 -0.27 15.63 21.50
N PRO A 6 0.18 16.71 22.13
CA PRO A 6 1.61 17.05 22.23
C PRO A 6 2.43 16.09 23.10
N HIS A 7 1.78 15.23 23.88
CA HIS A 7 2.47 14.30 24.80
C HIS A 7 2.61 12.87 24.28
N CYS A 8 2.07 12.59 23.11
CA CYS A 8 2.17 11.27 22.48
C CYS A 8 2.94 11.34 21.15
N GLY A 9 3.49 10.17 20.74
CA GLY A 9 4.21 10.03 19.49
C GLY A 9 3.27 9.69 18.33
N HIS A 10 3.57 10.24 17.18
CA HIS A 10 2.87 9.96 15.93
C HIS A 10 3.84 9.33 14.91
N ILE A 11 3.41 8.27 14.26
CA ILE A 11 4.16 7.66 13.15
C ILE A 11 3.37 7.92 11.86
N ILE A 12 4.05 8.47 10.86
CA ILE A 12 3.48 8.69 9.52
C ILE A 12 4.20 7.76 8.54
N PHE A 13 3.50 6.77 8.03
CA PHE A 13 4.02 5.89 7.00
C PHE A 13 3.74 6.45 5.61
N CYS A 14 4.81 6.64 4.85
CA CYS A 14 4.81 7.09 3.47
C CYS A 14 5.98 6.44 2.74
N GLU A 15 5.72 5.58 1.75
CA GLU A 15 6.78 4.83 1.07
C GLU A 15 7.65 5.70 0.16
N PRO A 16 7.11 6.65 -0.64
CA PRO A 16 7.94 7.50 -1.49
C PRO A 16 8.80 8.49 -0.70
N THR A 17 10.12 8.28 -0.67
CA THR A 17 11.09 9.15 0.06
C THR A 17 11.06 10.61 -0.39
N ALA A 18 10.81 10.86 -1.69
CA ALA A 18 10.69 12.21 -2.25
C ALA A 18 9.61 13.07 -1.58
N VAL A 19 8.61 12.45 -0.94
CA VAL A 19 7.50 13.14 -0.28
C VAL A 19 7.84 13.49 1.18
N HIS A 20 8.84 12.85 1.80
CA HIS A 20 9.14 13.00 3.22
C HIS A 20 9.49 14.44 3.61
N GLN A 21 10.37 15.09 2.82
CA GLN A 21 10.77 16.47 3.09
C GLN A 21 9.59 17.45 2.93
N TRP A 22 8.80 17.27 1.87
CA TRP A 22 7.59 18.05 1.65
C TRP A 22 6.60 17.86 2.82
N MET A 23 6.39 16.64 3.28
CA MET A 23 5.53 16.34 4.43
C MET A 23 6.03 17.02 5.69
N ARG A 24 7.34 17.03 5.95
CA ARG A 24 7.92 17.76 7.07
C ARG A 24 7.61 19.25 6.99
N GLU A 25 7.74 19.86 5.81
CA GLU A 25 7.42 21.29 5.63
C GLU A 25 5.92 21.57 5.89
N VAL A 26 5.03 20.69 5.43
CA VAL A 26 3.58 20.81 5.70
C VAL A 26 3.29 20.74 7.19
N LEU A 27 3.95 19.84 7.93
CA LEU A 27 3.80 19.73 9.38
C LEU A 27 4.34 20.97 10.11
N VAL A 28 5.47 21.51 9.64
CA VAL A 28 6.04 22.78 10.18
C VAL A 28 5.10 23.94 9.94
N GLN A 29 4.53 24.07 8.76
CA GLN A 29 3.53 25.10 8.45
C GLN A 29 2.26 24.94 9.30
N SER A 30 1.96 23.72 9.75
CA SER A 30 0.85 23.42 10.64
C SER A 30 1.17 23.68 12.13
N GLY A 31 2.34 24.22 12.44
CA GLY A 31 2.74 24.64 13.79
C GLY A 31 3.54 23.61 14.59
N ILE A 32 4.01 22.53 13.97
CA ILE A 32 4.88 21.55 14.64
C ILE A 32 6.33 22.00 14.46
N PRO A 33 7.11 22.22 15.55
CA PRO A 33 8.51 22.62 15.42
C PRO A 33 9.32 21.62 14.61
N ARG A 34 10.17 22.08 13.70
CA ARG A 34 10.97 21.23 12.80
C ARG A 34 11.82 20.22 13.56
N GLU A 35 12.40 20.63 14.68
CA GLU A 35 13.23 19.81 15.56
C GLU A 35 12.45 18.68 16.26
N ARG A 36 11.10 18.76 16.26
CA ARG A 36 10.21 17.72 16.80
C ARG A 36 9.79 16.66 15.76
N ILE A 37 10.25 16.80 14.52
CA ILE A 37 9.91 15.91 13.41
C ILE A 37 11.17 15.18 12.94
N ALA A 38 11.19 13.85 13.04
CA ALA A 38 12.25 13.01 12.50
C ALA A 38 11.81 12.34 11.19
N ILE A 39 12.77 12.04 10.33
CA ILE A 39 12.60 11.23 9.13
C ILE A 39 13.41 9.96 9.27
N LEU A 40 12.80 8.81 9.02
CA LEU A 40 13.42 7.49 9.02
C LEU A 40 13.31 6.87 7.63
N ASN A 41 14.33 7.08 6.80
CA ASN A 41 14.48 6.44 5.50
C ASN A 41 15.94 6.07 5.23
N ALA A 42 16.20 5.31 4.16
CA ALA A 42 17.56 4.87 3.83
C ALA A 42 18.45 6.00 3.30
N GLU A 43 17.85 7.06 2.76
CA GLU A 43 18.59 8.15 2.12
C GLU A 43 19.13 9.15 3.14
N GLU A 44 18.36 9.43 4.20
CA GLU A 44 18.67 10.48 5.18
C GLU A 44 19.24 9.94 6.50
N THR A 45 19.04 8.65 6.82
CA THR A 45 19.40 8.11 8.13
C THR A 45 20.21 6.84 8.05
N SER A 46 21.39 6.87 8.68
CA SER A 46 22.22 5.68 8.86
C SER A 46 21.54 4.68 9.83
N PRO A 47 21.92 3.39 9.80
CA PRO A 47 21.37 2.40 10.75
C PRO A 47 21.56 2.80 12.23
N ALA A 48 22.70 3.41 12.57
CA ALA A 48 22.96 3.89 13.94
C ALA A 48 22.05 5.07 14.30
N ASP A 49 21.83 6.00 13.37
CA ASP A 49 20.93 7.14 13.58
C ASP A 49 19.48 6.72 13.75
N ARG A 50 19.04 5.66 13.06
CA ARG A 50 17.67 5.13 13.21
C ARG A 50 17.42 4.65 14.63
N ILE A 51 18.38 3.93 15.22
CA ILE A 51 18.28 3.46 16.61
C ILE A 51 18.26 4.67 17.56
N ARG A 52 19.12 5.66 17.34
CA ARG A 52 19.17 6.88 18.14
C ARG A 52 17.86 7.65 18.06
N ILE A 53 17.32 7.87 16.87
CA ILE A 53 16.03 8.56 16.64
C ILE A 53 14.89 7.83 17.35
N ALA A 54 14.84 6.50 17.26
CA ALA A 54 13.82 5.72 17.93
C ALA A 54 13.89 5.86 19.45
N ARG A 55 15.07 5.85 20.03
CA ARG A 55 15.27 6.08 21.48
C ARG A 55 14.84 7.48 21.88
N GLU A 56 15.27 8.50 21.17
CA GLU A 56 14.90 9.90 21.38
C GLU A 56 13.39 10.15 21.21
N PHE A 57 12.74 9.47 20.26
CA PHE A 57 11.30 9.49 20.07
C PHE A 57 10.55 8.83 21.25
N ASN A 58 11.07 7.73 21.76
CA ASN A 58 10.49 7.04 22.91
C ASN A 58 10.77 7.71 24.28
N GLY A 59 11.55 8.78 24.31
CA GLY A 59 11.96 9.42 25.56
C GLY A 59 12.97 8.58 26.36
N LEU A 60 13.84 7.88 25.65
CA LEU A 60 14.95 7.11 26.22
C LEU A 60 16.28 7.83 25.96
N SER A 61 17.30 7.54 26.78
CA SER A 61 18.66 8.06 26.54
C SER A 61 19.16 7.69 25.15
N SER A 62 19.85 8.60 24.47
CA SER A 62 20.42 8.40 23.13
C SER A 62 21.47 7.29 23.10
N GLU A 63 22.14 7.03 24.21
CA GLU A 63 23.14 5.95 24.34
C GLU A 63 22.46 4.60 24.52
N PRO A 64 22.83 3.57 23.74
CA PRO A 64 22.36 2.22 23.95
C PRO A 64 22.86 1.68 25.32
N PRO A 65 22.11 0.81 26.01
CA PRO A 65 22.62 0.17 27.22
C PRO A 65 23.85 -0.64 26.90
N ALA A 66 24.77 -0.71 27.88
CA ALA A 66 25.99 -1.51 27.75
C ALA A 66 25.66 -2.98 27.39
N PRO A 67 26.48 -3.63 26.55
CA PRO A 67 26.30 -5.03 26.20
C PRO A 67 26.20 -5.91 27.47
N GLY A 68 25.15 -6.73 27.56
CA GLY A 68 24.90 -7.63 28.70
C GLY A 68 23.99 -7.09 29.79
N THR A 69 23.56 -5.84 29.75
CA THR A 69 22.47 -5.33 30.58
C THR A 69 21.12 -5.69 29.98
N CYS A 70 20.39 -6.61 30.60
CA CYS A 70 18.94 -6.73 30.36
C CYS A 70 18.31 -5.38 30.72
N ALA A 71 18.18 -4.52 29.73
CA ALA A 71 17.56 -3.21 29.89
C ALA A 71 16.04 -3.40 30.13
N ARG A 72 15.69 -3.72 31.37
CA ARG A 72 14.43 -3.27 31.91
C ARG A 72 14.46 -1.73 31.72
N PRO A 73 13.47 -1.09 31.12
CA PRO A 73 13.45 0.36 30.99
C PRO A 73 13.57 0.95 32.39
N THR A 74 14.79 1.32 32.78
CA THR A 74 15.01 2.11 34.00
C THR A 74 14.34 3.46 33.69
N ASN A 75 13.43 3.84 34.55
CA ASN A 75 12.57 5.04 34.50
C ASN A 75 13.33 6.39 34.56
N SER A 76 14.47 6.53 33.97
CA SER A 76 15.01 7.85 33.61
C SER A 76 14.31 8.32 32.34
N ALA A 77 13.04 8.69 32.48
CA ALA A 77 12.27 9.30 31.41
C ALA A 77 12.96 10.62 31.01
N VAL A 78 13.68 10.57 29.92
CA VAL A 78 14.19 11.78 29.27
C VAL A 78 13.04 12.38 28.48
N ALA A 79 12.93 13.72 28.44
CA ALA A 79 11.92 14.36 27.61
C ALA A 79 12.10 13.92 26.15
N PRO A 80 11.04 13.44 25.48
CA PRO A 80 11.16 12.97 24.10
C PRO A 80 11.54 14.14 23.19
N LYS A 81 12.49 13.86 22.29
CA LYS A 81 12.98 14.86 21.35
C LYS A 81 12.05 15.03 20.17
N TYR A 82 11.46 13.93 19.68
CA TYR A 82 10.59 13.94 18.53
C TYR A 82 9.17 13.58 18.90
N ASP A 83 8.19 14.27 18.33
CA ASP A 83 6.77 13.94 18.46
C ASP A 83 6.25 13.22 17.22
N VAL A 84 6.88 13.43 16.07
CA VAL A 84 6.49 12.85 14.80
C VAL A 84 7.67 12.15 14.16
N VAL A 85 7.43 10.95 13.69
CA VAL A 85 8.36 10.19 12.84
C VAL A 85 7.70 9.95 11.49
N ILE A 86 8.31 10.44 10.41
CA ILE A 86 7.94 10.11 9.03
C ILE A 86 8.83 8.95 8.61
N ALA A 87 8.23 7.85 8.17
CA ALA A 87 8.95 6.60 7.91
C ALA A 87 8.44 5.88 6.66
N ASN A 88 9.31 5.09 6.06
CA ASN A 88 8.99 4.10 5.04
C ASN A 88 9.30 2.68 5.53
N SER A 89 9.41 1.72 4.61
CA SER A 89 9.72 0.30 4.89
C SER A 89 11.01 0.09 5.71
N VAL A 90 11.95 1.02 5.68
CA VAL A 90 13.18 0.97 6.49
C VAL A 90 12.89 0.92 8.00
N ALA A 91 11.77 1.47 8.44
CA ALA A 91 11.36 1.43 9.84
C ALA A 91 10.68 0.10 10.25
N TYR A 92 10.51 -0.86 9.32
CA TYR A 92 9.88 -2.15 9.64
C TYR A 92 10.82 -3.09 10.40
N GLU A 93 12.13 -2.89 10.28
CA GLU A 93 13.13 -3.76 10.90
C GLU A 93 14.03 -2.98 11.87
N GLY A 94 14.29 -3.57 13.02
CA GLY A 94 15.30 -3.09 13.97
C GLY A 94 15.03 -1.76 14.67
N VAL A 95 13.82 -1.18 14.51
CA VAL A 95 13.47 0.12 15.08
C VAL A 95 12.23 -0.01 15.96
N ASP A 96 12.39 0.26 17.24
CA ASP A 96 11.32 0.22 18.24
C ASP A 96 10.74 1.62 18.45
N LEU A 97 9.46 1.80 18.07
CA LEU A 97 8.76 3.09 18.17
C LEU A 97 7.53 3.03 19.08
N GLN A 98 7.28 1.89 19.75
CA GLN A 98 6.00 1.61 20.40
C GLN A 98 5.75 2.36 21.70
N VAL A 99 6.81 2.75 22.45
CA VAL A 99 6.65 3.10 23.88
C VAL A 99 5.61 4.19 24.11
N ARG A 100 5.62 5.25 23.35
CA ARG A 100 4.69 6.39 23.49
C ARG A 100 3.85 6.68 22.26
N THR A 101 3.78 5.79 21.29
CA THR A 101 3.01 6.03 20.07
C THR A 101 1.52 5.90 20.34
N CYS A 102 0.79 6.98 20.10
CA CYS A 102 -0.66 7.02 20.18
C CYS A 102 -1.35 6.89 18.84
N THR A 103 -0.66 7.25 17.76
CA THR A 103 -1.30 7.31 16.44
C THR A 103 -0.36 6.86 15.33
N ILE A 104 -0.88 6.05 14.45
CA ILE A 104 -0.28 5.71 13.16
C ILE A 104 -1.10 6.35 12.04
N HIS A 105 -0.42 6.95 11.08
CA HIS A 105 -0.99 7.54 9.89
C HIS A 105 -0.43 6.81 8.66
N HIS A 106 -1.28 6.11 7.92
CA HIS A 106 -0.93 5.50 6.64
C HIS A 106 -1.31 6.46 5.50
N LEU A 107 -0.34 7.19 4.96
CA LEU A 107 -0.56 8.06 3.79
C LEU A 107 -0.60 7.26 2.49
N ASP A 108 -0.02 6.08 2.49
CA ASP A 108 -0.15 5.09 1.44
C ASP A 108 -0.42 3.71 2.04
N LEU A 109 -1.05 2.84 1.27
CA LEU A 109 -1.29 1.47 1.64
C LEU A 109 -0.19 0.55 1.07
N PRO A 110 0.33 -0.40 1.86
CA PRO A 110 1.20 -1.43 1.33
C PRO A 110 0.42 -2.40 0.42
N TRP A 111 1.15 -3.26 -0.29
CA TRP A 111 0.54 -4.26 -1.18
C TRP A 111 0.23 -5.59 -0.49
N THR A 112 0.79 -5.81 0.71
CA THR A 112 0.61 -7.06 1.44
C THR A 112 0.08 -6.83 2.85
N PRO A 113 -0.73 -7.75 3.40
CA PRO A 113 -1.16 -7.69 4.79
C PRO A 113 0.03 -7.73 5.78
N ALA A 114 1.09 -8.49 5.45
CA ALA A 114 2.26 -8.61 6.30
C ALA A 114 2.96 -7.25 6.50
N ASP A 115 3.11 -6.46 5.43
CA ASP A 115 3.68 -5.11 5.53
C ASP A 115 2.79 -4.20 6.38
N LEU A 116 1.46 -4.34 6.24
CA LEU A 116 0.51 -3.57 7.04
C LEU A 116 0.60 -3.92 8.52
N GLU A 117 0.68 -5.21 8.84
CA GLU A 117 0.87 -5.70 10.20
C GLU A 117 2.21 -5.25 10.78
N GLN A 118 3.29 -5.28 9.99
CA GLN A 118 4.60 -4.78 10.40
C GLN A 118 4.57 -3.29 10.72
N ARG A 119 3.91 -2.47 9.88
CA ARG A 119 3.70 -1.04 10.16
C ARG A 119 2.93 -0.84 11.47
N ASN A 120 1.82 -1.51 11.63
CA ASN A 120 0.99 -1.42 12.83
C ASN A 120 1.74 -1.92 14.07
N GLY A 121 2.51 -2.98 13.93
CA GLY A 121 3.34 -3.56 14.98
C GLY A 121 4.46 -2.64 15.49
N ARG A 122 4.75 -1.52 14.83
CA ARG A 122 5.67 -0.50 15.36
C ARG A 122 5.09 0.30 16.53
N ALA A 123 3.76 0.30 16.69
CA ALA A 123 3.07 0.94 17.81
C ALA A 123 2.18 -0.01 18.59
N VAL A 124 1.47 -0.91 17.90
CA VAL A 124 0.58 -1.92 18.52
C VAL A 124 1.42 -3.12 18.94
N ARG A 125 2.16 -2.96 20.03
CA ARG A 125 3.07 -3.99 20.54
C ARG A 125 3.18 -3.91 22.03
N GLN A 126 3.57 -5.02 22.66
CA GLN A 126 3.93 -5.06 24.07
C GLN A 126 5.00 -4.00 24.38
N GLY A 127 4.80 -3.23 25.44
CA GLY A 127 5.66 -2.10 25.81
C GLY A 127 5.12 -0.72 25.44
N ASN A 128 3.99 -0.62 24.72
CA ASN A 128 3.28 0.64 24.58
C ASN A 128 2.65 1.03 25.93
N THR A 129 2.92 2.26 26.38
CA THR A 129 2.47 2.76 27.68
C THR A 129 1.08 3.40 27.63
N LEU A 130 0.54 3.64 26.45
CA LEU A 130 -0.71 4.39 26.27
C LEU A 130 -1.98 3.53 26.21
N GLY A 131 -1.83 2.21 26.15
CA GLY A 131 -2.94 1.25 26.15
C GLY A 131 -3.80 1.24 24.89
N THR A 132 -3.87 2.34 24.13
CA THR A 132 -4.65 2.45 22.88
C THR A 132 -3.87 3.19 21.82
N VAL A 133 -3.87 2.64 20.61
CA VAL A 133 -3.26 3.25 19.42
C VAL A 133 -4.36 3.50 18.38
N GLN A 134 -4.44 4.72 17.89
CA GLN A 134 -5.33 5.07 16.78
C GLN A 134 -4.62 4.85 15.45
N ILE A 135 -5.28 4.21 14.50
CA ILE A 135 -4.72 3.96 13.17
C ILE A 135 -5.61 4.66 12.14
N PHE A 136 -5.01 5.55 11.35
CA PHE A 136 -5.68 6.27 10.29
C PHE A 136 -5.16 5.86 8.92
N TYR A 137 -6.08 5.56 8.03
CA TYR A 137 -5.80 5.31 6.62
C TYR A 137 -6.32 6.49 5.81
N TYR A 138 -5.47 7.08 5.00
CA TYR A 138 -5.82 8.20 4.14
C TYR A 138 -6.02 7.71 2.71
N PHE A 139 -7.18 8.05 2.15
CA PHE A 139 -7.54 7.67 0.78
C PHE A 139 -7.79 8.93 -0.03
N ALA A 140 -7.16 9.02 -1.18
CA ALA A 140 -7.50 10.05 -2.15
C ALA A 140 -8.70 9.58 -2.99
N ASP A 141 -9.71 10.44 -3.12
CA ASP A 141 -10.87 10.14 -3.97
C ASP A 141 -10.41 10.02 -5.44
N GLY A 142 -10.92 8.99 -6.14
CA GLY A 142 -10.53 8.71 -7.51
C GLY A 142 -9.10 8.20 -7.70
N SER A 143 -8.45 7.72 -6.63
CA SER A 143 -7.12 7.11 -6.66
C SER A 143 -7.18 5.58 -6.66
N ALA A 144 -6.01 4.94 -6.79
CA ALA A 144 -5.85 3.49 -6.66
C ALA A 144 -5.96 2.98 -5.21
N ASP A 145 -6.11 3.85 -4.22
CA ASP A 145 -6.10 3.47 -2.80
C ASP A 145 -7.29 2.59 -2.43
N GLY A 146 -8.48 2.90 -2.98
CA GLY A 146 -9.67 2.07 -2.78
C GLY A 146 -9.49 0.65 -3.31
N TYR A 147 -8.81 0.48 -4.44
CA TYR A 147 -8.45 -0.82 -4.98
C TYR A 147 -7.44 -1.55 -4.10
N ARG A 148 -6.38 -0.89 -3.65
CA ARG A 148 -5.41 -1.46 -2.71
C ARG A 148 -6.06 -1.93 -1.41
N MET A 149 -6.97 -1.14 -0.85
CA MET A 149 -7.69 -1.51 0.36
C MET A 149 -8.58 -2.73 0.14
N SER A 150 -9.27 -2.82 -0.99
CA SER A 150 -10.05 -4.00 -1.36
C SER A 150 -9.19 -5.26 -1.45
N LEU A 151 -8.00 -5.18 -2.10
CA LEU A 151 -7.06 -6.27 -2.17
C LEU A 151 -6.53 -6.70 -0.79
N LEU A 152 -6.16 -5.74 0.05
CA LEU A 152 -5.69 -6.01 1.41
C LEU A 152 -6.76 -6.69 2.25
N SER A 153 -7.99 -6.17 2.23
CA SER A 153 -9.13 -6.73 2.96
C SER A 153 -9.44 -8.16 2.52
N GLY A 154 -9.42 -8.43 1.21
CA GLY A 154 -9.61 -9.77 0.67
C GLY A 154 -8.52 -10.75 1.12
N LYS A 155 -7.25 -10.34 1.08
CA LYS A 155 -6.12 -11.15 1.54
C LYS A 155 -6.15 -11.39 3.05
N CYS A 156 -6.49 -10.38 3.85
CA CYS A 156 -6.63 -10.52 5.31
C CYS A 156 -7.76 -11.48 5.67
N GLY A 157 -8.92 -11.38 5.02
CA GLY A 157 -10.04 -12.29 5.22
C GLY A 157 -9.66 -13.73 4.91
N TRP A 158 -9.07 -13.97 3.75
CA TRP A 158 -8.61 -15.31 3.35
C TRP A 158 -7.56 -15.91 4.30
N LEU A 159 -6.58 -15.12 4.75
CA LEU A 159 -5.61 -15.57 5.75
C LEU A 159 -6.29 -15.93 7.09
N GLY A 160 -7.25 -15.12 7.53
CA GLY A 160 -8.04 -15.38 8.73
C GLY A 160 -8.81 -16.71 8.61
N GLU A 161 -9.47 -16.94 7.50
CA GLU A 161 -10.19 -18.20 7.22
C GLU A 161 -9.23 -19.39 7.15
N LEU A 162 -8.08 -19.27 6.49
CA LEU A 162 -7.08 -20.32 6.40
C LEU A 162 -6.51 -20.71 7.78
N LEU A 163 -6.29 -19.73 8.66
CA LEU A 163 -5.73 -19.96 10.00
C LEU A 163 -6.76 -20.45 11.01
N THR A 164 -8.03 -20.09 10.85
CA THR A 164 -9.10 -20.39 11.82
C THR A 164 -9.99 -21.55 11.41
N SER A 165 -10.16 -21.80 10.10
CA SER A 165 -10.98 -22.87 9.59
C SER A 165 -10.17 -24.13 9.36
N GLN A 166 -10.78 -25.31 9.68
CA GLN A 166 -10.22 -26.61 9.30
C GLN A 166 -10.36 -26.91 7.79
N VAL A 167 -10.86 -25.96 7.03
CA VAL A 167 -11.06 -26.07 5.58
C VAL A 167 -9.72 -25.84 4.89
N ARG A 168 -9.19 -26.90 4.28
CA ARG A 168 -7.96 -26.89 3.48
C ARG A 168 -8.22 -26.48 2.03
N ASP A 169 -9.21 -25.64 1.77
CA ASP A 169 -9.46 -25.16 0.41
C ASP A 169 -8.47 -24.04 0.06
N THR A 170 -7.64 -24.29 -0.95
CA THR A 170 -6.61 -23.36 -1.41
C THR A 170 -7.16 -22.29 -2.37
N ASN A 171 -8.47 -22.25 -2.60
CA ASN A 171 -9.09 -21.24 -3.44
C ASN A 171 -9.08 -19.90 -2.73
N ASN A 172 -8.09 -19.06 -3.08
CA ASN A 172 -8.00 -17.70 -2.63
C ASN A 172 -9.16 -16.86 -3.22
N PRO A 173 -10.16 -16.41 -2.43
CA PRO A 173 -11.27 -15.62 -2.95
C PRO A 173 -10.80 -14.28 -3.54
N ALA A 174 -9.67 -13.74 -3.08
CA ALA A 174 -9.07 -12.54 -3.66
C ALA A 174 -8.51 -12.79 -5.07
N ALA A 175 -8.15 -14.03 -5.41
CA ALA A 175 -7.77 -14.41 -6.76
C ALA A 175 -8.98 -14.57 -7.68
N GLN A 176 -10.15 -14.90 -7.13
CA GLN A 176 -11.41 -14.96 -7.88
C GLN A 176 -12.04 -13.58 -8.14
N GLN A 177 -11.73 -12.60 -7.32
CA GLN A 177 -12.07 -11.19 -7.54
C GLN A 177 -11.00 -10.46 -8.35
N GLN A 178 -10.46 -11.09 -9.40
CA GLN A 178 -9.65 -10.36 -10.36
C GLN A 178 -10.55 -9.32 -11.04
N LEU A 179 -10.51 -8.10 -10.50
CA LEU A 179 -11.10 -6.95 -11.16
C LEU A 179 -10.51 -6.87 -12.56
N SER A 180 -11.36 -6.78 -13.55
CA SER A 180 -10.88 -6.58 -14.91
C SER A 180 -10.09 -5.26 -14.98
N PRO A 181 -9.14 -5.11 -15.92
CA PRO A 181 -8.45 -3.83 -16.10
C PRO A 181 -9.42 -2.65 -16.26
N GLU A 182 -10.62 -2.92 -16.75
CA GLU A 182 -11.68 -1.96 -16.95
C GLU A 182 -12.35 -1.55 -15.64
N ASP A 183 -12.55 -2.49 -14.71
CA ASP A 183 -13.08 -2.21 -13.38
C ASP A 183 -12.08 -1.36 -12.58
N ILE A 184 -10.78 -1.65 -12.72
CA ILE A 184 -9.71 -0.85 -12.13
C ILE A 184 -9.74 0.58 -12.66
N LEU A 185 -9.84 0.74 -14.00
CA LEU A 185 -9.95 2.06 -14.62
C LEU A 185 -11.18 2.84 -14.15
N LEU A 186 -12.32 2.16 -13.97
CA LEU A 186 -13.53 2.79 -13.42
C LEU A 186 -13.37 3.19 -11.96
N MET A 187 -12.66 2.40 -11.15
CA MET A 187 -12.39 2.72 -9.74
C MET A 187 -11.53 3.96 -9.57
N ILE A 188 -10.47 4.10 -10.39
CA ILE A 188 -9.51 5.21 -10.31
C ILE A 188 -9.96 6.45 -11.12
N SER A 189 -11.06 6.34 -11.85
CA SER A 189 -11.53 7.44 -12.70
C SER A 189 -12.25 8.52 -11.90
N ARG A 190 -11.83 9.77 -12.09
CA ARG A 190 -12.50 10.95 -11.52
C ARG A 190 -13.91 11.17 -12.08
N ASN A 191 -14.17 10.73 -13.33
CA ASN A 191 -15.48 10.80 -13.98
C ASN A 191 -15.87 9.42 -14.50
N LYS A 192 -16.57 8.65 -13.66
CA LYS A 192 -16.94 7.26 -13.92
C LYS A 192 -17.83 7.10 -15.15
N ASP A 193 -18.75 8.04 -15.40
CA ASP A 193 -19.69 7.95 -16.52
C ASP A 193 -18.98 8.16 -17.86
N LYS A 194 -18.08 9.14 -17.92
CA LYS A 194 -17.25 9.39 -19.10
C LYS A 194 -16.34 8.21 -19.40
N THR A 195 -15.74 7.64 -18.38
CA THR A 195 -14.85 6.45 -18.52
C THR A 195 -15.63 5.22 -18.98
N ARG A 196 -16.84 5.00 -18.44
CA ARG A 196 -17.72 3.91 -18.88
C ARG A 196 -18.08 4.04 -20.35
N ALA A 197 -18.49 5.23 -20.79
CA ALA A 197 -18.82 5.49 -22.20
C ALA A 197 -17.62 5.22 -23.12
N LEU A 198 -16.41 5.65 -22.74
CA LEU A 198 -15.18 5.37 -23.50
C LEU A 198 -14.83 3.87 -23.56
N LEU A 199 -15.04 3.14 -22.47
CA LEU A 199 -14.81 1.68 -22.43
C LEU A 199 -15.82 0.94 -23.31
N GLU A 200 -17.08 1.32 -23.29
CA GLU A 200 -18.13 0.75 -24.15
C GLU A 200 -17.85 1.02 -25.62
N GLU A 201 -17.47 2.24 -25.97
CA GLU A 201 -17.07 2.59 -27.33
C GLU A 201 -15.87 1.77 -27.81
N LYS A 202 -14.84 1.62 -26.97
CA LYS A 202 -13.67 0.78 -27.26
C LYS A 202 -14.08 -0.69 -27.51
N LYS A 203 -14.94 -1.26 -26.67
CA LYS A 203 -15.48 -2.61 -26.83
C LYS A 203 -16.24 -2.77 -28.15
N ARG A 204 -17.10 -1.81 -28.47
CA ARG A 204 -17.85 -1.83 -29.73
C ARG A 204 -16.92 -1.84 -30.93
N ARG A 205 -15.93 -0.94 -30.92
CA ARG A 205 -14.93 -0.85 -32.00
C ARG A 205 -14.11 -2.14 -32.16
N GLN A 206 -13.67 -2.74 -31.05
CA GLN A 206 -12.96 -4.02 -31.08
C GLN A 206 -13.84 -5.17 -31.61
N ALA A 207 -15.12 -5.20 -31.23
CA ALA A 207 -16.06 -6.20 -31.75
C ALA A 207 -16.30 -6.03 -33.26
N GLU A 208 -16.41 -4.78 -33.76
CA GLU A 208 -16.54 -4.49 -35.20
C GLU A 208 -15.28 -4.90 -35.97
N GLU A 209 -14.09 -4.60 -35.46
CA GLU A 209 -12.82 -5.00 -36.07
C GLU A 209 -12.67 -6.54 -36.09
N ALA A 210 -13.06 -7.24 -35.02
CA ALA A 210 -13.05 -8.68 -34.96
C ALA A 210 -14.02 -9.31 -35.99
N ARG A 211 -15.25 -8.78 -36.10
CA ARG A 211 -16.22 -9.20 -37.12
C ARG A 211 -15.70 -8.99 -38.55
N ALA A 212 -15.08 -7.82 -38.80
CA ALA A 212 -14.49 -7.51 -40.08
C ALA A 212 -13.32 -8.48 -40.46
N ARG A 213 -12.51 -8.87 -39.47
CA ARG A 213 -11.44 -9.89 -39.64
C ARG A 213 -12.01 -11.23 -40.01
N ILE A 214 -13.00 -11.74 -39.29
CA ILE A 214 -13.68 -12.99 -39.55
C ILE A 214 -14.32 -12.99 -40.95
N ALA A 215 -15.02 -11.90 -41.32
CA ALA A 215 -15.62 -11.79 -42.65
C ALA A 215 -14.58 -11.81 -43.80
N LYS A 216 -13.44 -11.12 -43.61
CA LYS A 216 -12.33 -11.15 -44.58
C LYS A 216 -11.74 -12.56 -44.74
N GLU A 217 -11.59 -13.28 -43.63
CA GLU A 217 -11.04 -14.63 -43.67
C GLU A 217 -12.01 -15.62 -44.28
N ALA A 218 -13.29 -15.54 -43.97
CA ALA A 218 -14.34 -16.35 -44.62
C ALA A 218 -14.41 -16.08 -46.13
N ALA A 219 -14.35 -14.80 -46.54
CA ALA A 219 -14.31 -14.45 -47.96
C ALA A 219 -13.07 -15.00 -48.68
N ARG A 220 -11.91 -15.04 -48.00
CA ARG A 220 -10.67 -15.63 -48.53
C ARG A 220 -10.81 -17.15 -48.74
N LEU A 221 -11.34 -17.85 -47.73
CA LEU A 221 -11.56 -19.28 -47.80
C LEU A 221 -12.56 -19.67 -48.88
N LEU A 222 -13.65 -18.91 -49.03
CA LEU A 222 -14.62 -19.12 -50.11
C LEU A 222 -14.01 -18.95 -51.50
N ARG A 223 -13.17 -17.92 -51.71
CA ARG A 223 -12.44 -17.75 -52.99
C ARG A 223 -11.49 -18.89 -53.27
N GLN A 224 -10.78 -19.41 -52.28
CA GLN A 224 -9.88 -20.56 -52.43
C GLN A 224 -10.66 -21.84 -52.76
N ALA A 225 -11.78 -22.07 -52.06
CA ALA A 225 -12.65 -23.20 -52.36
C ALA A 225 -13.23 -23.14 -53.78
N ALA A 226 -13.72 -21.96 -54.17
CA ALA A 226 -14.21 -21.74 -55.56
C ALA A 226 -13.13 -21.89 -56.63
N GLY A 227 -11.87 -21.58 -56.34
CA GLY A 227 -10.72 -21.84 -57.19
C GLY A 227 -10.49 -23.35 -57.37
N ARG A 228 -10.39 -24.08 -56.27
CA ARG A 228 -10.21 -25.54 -56.29
C ARG A 228 -11.33 -26.27 -57.03
N PHE A 229 -12.55 -25.80 -56.88
CA PHE A 229 -13.70 -26.38 -57.61
C PHE A 229 -13.62 -26.15 -59.10
N ARG A 230 -13.14 -25.00 -59.57
CA ARG A 230 -12.92 -24.70 -60.99
C ARG A 230 -11.80 -25.55 -61.59
N ASP A 231 -10.70 -25.69 -60.86
CA ASP A 231 -9.55 -26.47 -61.30
C ASP A 231 -9.90 -27.96 -61.36
N ALA A 232 -10.64 -28.51 -60.38
CA ALA A 232 -11.11 -29.90 -60.40
C ALA A 232 -12.06 -30.17 -61.54
N ARG A 233 -12.91 -29.23 -61.96
CA ARG A 233 -13.82 -29.39 -63.09
C ARG A 233 -13.09 -29.36 -64.44
N ALA A 234 -12.06 -28.52 -64.55
CA ALA A 234 -11.23 -28.43 -65.76
C ALA A 234 -10.32 -29.66 -66.00
N THR A 235 -10.13 -30.51 -64.99
CA THR A 235 -9.36 -31.79 -65.11
C THR A 235 -10.23 -33.02 -65.39
N THR A 236 -11.58 -32.86 -65.42
CA THR A 236 -12.54 -33.93 -65.61
C THR A 236 -13.19 -33.90 -67.00
N ASP A 237 -13.01 -32.81 -67.75
CA ASP A 237 -13.32 -32.67 -69.20
C ASP A 237 -12.06 -32.91 -70.05
#